data_2898578a210c364ff66e564e1693125f
#
_entry.id   2898578a210c364ff66e564e1693125f
#
_cell.length_a   1.000
_cell.length_b   1.000
_cell.length_c   1.000
_cell.angle_alpha   90.00
_cell.angle_beta   90.00
_cell.angle_gamma   90.00
#
_symmetry.space_group_name_H-M   'P 1'
#
loop_
_entity.id
_entity.type
_entity.pdbx_description
1 polymer ?
#
loop_
_entity_poly.entity_id
_entity_poly.type
_entity_poly.pdbx_seq_one_letter_code
_entity_poly.pdbx_strand_id
1 'polypeptide(L)'
;MKATGIVRRIDDLGRVVIPKEIRRTLRIREGDPLEIFVDRDGEVILKKYSPFTELGDFSQEYAEALHDSLNYSVLICDRDTVISAAGVKKKDFVERKIGPVVESVIQERRSAESSEQRSVEFADGRTVEAQSYFITPIIAAGDTIGAVALFSEDRTAGEAEQKAAFVAASFFGKQMEH
;
A
#
# COMPACT_ATOMS: atom_id res chain seq x y z
N MET A 1 -26.31 -0.15 2.42
CA MET A 1 -25.38 -1.14 3.04
C MET A 1 -25.93 -2.55 2.89
N LYS A 2 -25.09 -3.57 2.88
CA LYS A 2 -25.52 -4.98 2.80
C LYS A 2 -25.47 -5.60 4.19
N ALA A 3 -26.62 -6.04 4.73
CA ALA A 3 -26.66 -6.74 5.99
C ALA A 3 -25.93 -8.10 5.89
N THR A 4 -25.07 -8.40 6.84
CA THR A 4 -24.35 -9.69 6.91
C THR A 4 -25.17 -10.78 7.61
N GLY A 5 -26.26 -10.42 8.30
CA GLY A 5 -27.05 -11.32 9.14
C GLY A 5 -26.37 -11.78 10.43
N ILE A 6 -25.17 -11.26 10.72
CA ILE A 6 -24.40 -11.64 11.91
C ILE A 6 -24.71 -10.66 13.04
N VAL A 7 -25.14 -11.20 14.19
CA VAL A 7 -25.36 -10.44 15.42
C VAL A 7 -24.27 -10.81 16.43
N ARG A 8 -23.67 -9.81 17.06
CA ARG A 8 -22.67 -9.97 18.12
C ARG A 8 -23.05 -9.13 19.34
N ARG A 9 -22.69 -9.62 20.50
CA ARG A 9 -22.89 -8.90 21.76
C ARG A 9 -21.63 -8.17 22.17
N ILE A 10 -21.81 -7.00 22.77
CA ILE A 10 -20.72 -6.30 23.47
C ILE A 10 -20.45 -7.04 24.78
N ASP A 11 -19.18 -7.33 25.08
CA ASP A 11 -18.77 -7.93 26.33
C ASP A 11 -18.69 -6.91 27.49
N ASP A 12 -18.35 -7.38 28.68
CA ASP A 12 -18.22 -6.57 29.89
C ASP A 12 -17.08 -5.54 29.84
N LEU A 13 -16.14 -5.71 28.92
CA LEU A 13 -15.07 -4.76 28.63
C LEU A 13 -15.38 -3.82 27.46
N GLY A 14 -16.60 -3.82 26.94
CA GLY A 14 -17.02 -2.98 25.84
C GLY A 14 -16.51 -3.41 24.46
N ARG A 15 -16.08 -4.67 24.28
CA ARG A 15 -15.52 -5.19 23.03
C ARG A 15 -16.58 -5.90 22.20
N VAL A 16 -16.46 -5.75 20.88
CA VAL A 16 -17.23 -6.52 19.89
C VAL A 16 -16.26 -7.33 19.05
N VAL A 17 -16.49 -8.63 18.94
CA VAL A 17 -15.67 -9.51 18.09
C VAL A 17 -16.09 -9.36 16.63
N ILE A 18 -15.18 -8.92 15.78
CA ILE A 18 -15.37 -8.93 14.32
C ILE A 18 -15.20 -10.36 13.81
N PRO A 19 -16.26 -10.96 13.20
CA PRO A 19 -16.20 -12.34 12.71
C PRO A 19 -15.08 -12.58 11.71
N LYS A 20 -14.53 -13.80 11.73
CA LYS A 20 -13.42 -14.20 10.85
C LYS A 20 -13.77 -14.02 9.36
N GLU A 21 -15.01 -14.27 8.98
CA GLU A 21 -15.52 -14.13 7.62
C GLU A 21 -15.47 -12.67 7.15
N ILE A 22 -15.88 -11.74 8.03
CA ILE A 22 -15.82 -10.31 7.75
C ILE A 22 -14.36 -9.85 7.68
N ARG A 23 -13.54 -10.26 8.64
CA ARG A 23 -12.09 -9.92 8.64
C ARG A 23 -11.40 -10.39 7.36
N ARG A 24 -11.71 -11.62 6.91
CA ARG A 24 -11.15 -12.17 5.68
C ARG A 24 -11.61 -11.41 4.45
N THR A 25 -12.90 -11.09 4.35
CA THR A 25 -13.47 -10.35 3.22
C THR A 25 -12.90 -8.93 3.11
N LEU A 26 -12.75 -8.25 4.25
CA LEU A 26 -12.22 -6.89 4.33
C LEU A 26 -10.68 -6.85 4.52
N ARG A 27 -10.02 -8.01 4.53
CA ARG A 27 -8.58 -8.14 4.79
C ARG A 27 -8.12 -7.45 6.08
N ILE A 28 -8.93 -7.53 7.13
CA ILE A 28 -8.59 -7.04 8.46
C ILE A 28 -7.74 -8.11 9.17
N ARG A 29 -6.53 -7.75 9.55
CA ARG A 29 -5.57 -8.62 10.25
C ARG A 29 -5.55 -8.28 11.74
N GLU A 30 -5.03 -9.20 12.55
CA GLU A 30 -4.70 -8.90 13.94
C GLU A 30 -3.67 -7.76 14.01
N GLY A 31 -3.94 -6.76 14.88
CA GLY A 31 -3.12 -5.57 15.02
C GLY A 31 -3.40 -4.45 14.01
N ASP A 32 -4.25 -4.68 12.99
CA ASP A 32 -4.64 -3.59 12.09
C ASP A 32 -5.42 -2.52 12.84
N PRO A 33 -5.05 -1.23 12.74
CA PRO A 33 -5.82 -0.15 13.31
C PRO A 33 -7.13 0.04 12.56
N LEU A 34 -8.21 0.24 13.30
CA LEU A 34 -9.52 0.57 12.76
C LEU A 34 -9.97 1.92 13.30
N GLU A 35 -10.39 2.79 12.42
CA GLU A 35 -11.02 4.04 12.77
C GLU A 35 -12.50 3.83 12.99
N ILE A 36 -13.04 4.42 14.07
CA ILE A 36 -14.43 4.28 14.48
C ILE A 36 -15.17 5.57 14.19
N PHE A 37 -16.19 5.48 13.36
CA PHE A 37 -17.12 6.58 13.07
C PHE A 37 -18.49 6.30 13.67
N VAL A 38 -19.18 7.35 14.06
CA VAL A 38 -20.58 7.30 14.46
C VAL A 38 -21.35 8.25 13.55
N ASP A 39 -22.39 7.77 12.91
CA ASP A 39 -23.25 8.60 12.10
C ASP A 39 -24.50 9.10 12.85
N ARG A 40 -25.31 9.92 12.18
CA ARG A 40 -26.50 10.52 12.79
C ARG A 40 -27.64 9.54 13.03
N ASP A 41 -27.62 8.40 12.34
CA ASP A 41 -28.63 7.34 12.43
C ASP A 41 -28.30 6.32 13.54
N GLY A 42 -27.18 6.55 14.27
CA GLY A 42 -26.74 5.71 15.37
C GLY A 42 -25.95 4.48 14.93
N GLU A 43 -25.45 4.47 13.72
CA GLU A 43 -24.57 3.42 13.23
C GLU A 43 -23.13 3.62 13.74
N VAL A 44 -22.46 2.52 14.10
CA VAL A 44 -21.03 2.48 14.36
C VAL A 44 -20.36 1.87 13.15
N ILE A 45 -19.53 2.66 12.48
CA ILE A 45 -18.85 2.28 11.26
C ILE A 45 -17.36 2.09 11.57
N LEU A 46 -16.82 0.92 11.26
CA LEU A 46 -15.39 0.63 11.35
C LEU A 46 -14.77 0.70 9.96
N LYS A 47 -13.72 1.49 9.81
CA LYS A 47 -12.92 1.56 8.59
C LYS A 47 -11.49 1.18 8.89
N LYS A 48 -10.83 0.49 7.97
CA LYS A 48 -9.37 0.32 8.08
C LYS A 48 -8.71 1.70 8.07
N TYR A 49 -7.92 1.96 9.08
CA TYR A 49 -7.09 3.16 9.12
C TYR A 49 -5.85 2.92 8.23
N SER A 50 -5.64 3.78 7.27
CA SER A 50 -4.39 3.85 6.51
C SER A 50 -3.73 5.19 6.83
N PRO A 51 -2.52 5.18 7.39
CA PRO A 51 -1.78 6.42 7.62
C PRO A 51 -1.59 7.24 6.34
N PHE A 52 -1.57 6.57 5.19
CA PHE A 52 -1.46 7.21 3.88
C PHE A 52 -2.69 8.04 3.48
N THR A 53 -3.85 7.84 4.12
CA THR A 53 -5.05 8.64 3.83
C THR A 53 -4.81 10.12 4.14
N GLU A 54 -4.03 10.42 5.17
CA GLU A 54 -3.66 11.79 5.54
C GLU A 54 -2.57 12.39 4.64
N LEU A 55 -1.81 11.53 3.95
CA LEU A 55 -0.72 11.91 3.06
C LEU A 55 -1.06 11.77 1.56
N GLY A 56 -2.35 11.59 1.21
CA GLY A 56 -2.76 11.27 -0.16
C GLY A 56 -2.18 12.23 -1.22
N ASP A 57 -2.42 13.52 -1.09
CA ASP A 57 -1.89 14.53 -2.02
C ASP A 57 -0.36 14.59 -1.98
N PHE A 58 0.22 14.57 -0.78
CA PHE A 58 1.66 14.59 -0.58
C PHE A 58 2.36 13.36 -1.17
N SER A 59 1.78 12.16 -1.01
CA SER A 59 2.35 10.93 -1.59
C SER A 59 2.34 10.97 -3.11
N GLN A 60 1.33 11.61 -3.71
CA GLN A 60 1.26 11.80 -5.15
C GLN A 60 2.34 12.78 -5.66
N GLU A 61 2.50 13.92 -4.99
CA GLU A 61 3.56 14.89 -5.32
C GLU A 61 4.95 14.27 -5.20
N TYR A 62 5.15 13.41 -4.18
CA TYR A 62 6.41 12.72 -4.00
C TYR A 62 6.68 11.67 -5.10
N ALA A 63 5.66 10.92 -5.50
CA ALA A 63 5.77 9.98 -6.63
C ALA A 63 6.12 10.70 -7.94
N GLU A 64 5.51 11.87 -8.19
CA GLU A 64 5.80 12.71 -9.35
C GLU A 64 7.24 13.23 -9.31
N ALA A 65 7.72 13.73 -8.17
CA ALA A 65 9.09 14.19 -8.00
C ALA A 65 10.13 13.08 -8.25
N LEU A 66 9.86 11.86 -7.78
CA LEU A 66 10.70 10.70 -8.07
C LEU A 66 10.69 10.36 -9.56
N HIS A 67 9.52 10.35 -10.19
CA HIS A 67 9.40 10.11 -11.62
C HIS A 67 10.18 11.13 -12.45
N ASP A 68 10.00 12.41 -12.17
CA ASP A 68 10.66 13.51 -12.87
C ASP A 68 12.18 13.45 -12.74
N SER A 69 12.67 13.03 -11.57
CA SER A 69 14.10 12.95 -11.28
C SER A 69 14.77 11.71 -11.89
N LEU A 70 14.08 10.58 -11.91
CA LEU A 70 14.67 9.27 -12.28
C LEU A 70 14.20 8.79 -13.66
N ASN A 71 13.08 9.30 -14.15
CA ASN A 71 12.39 8.82 -15.36
C ASN A 71 12.02 7.32 -15.26
N TYR A 72 11.62 6.88 -14.07
CA TYR A 72 11.07 5.58 -13.76
C TYR A 72 9.59 5.72 -13.40
N SER A 73 8.81 4.70 -13.70
CA SER A 73 7.45 4.61 -13.16
C SER A 73 7.51 4.35 -11.66
N VAL A 74 6.65 5.02 -10.91
CA VAL A 74 6.65 5.00 -9.44
C VAL A 74 5.27 4.62 -8.95
N LEU A 75 5.20 3.66 -8.03
CA LEU A 75 4.01 3.37 -7.24
C LEU A 75 4.33 3.50 -5.76
N ILE A 76 3.45 4.15 -5.02
CA ILE A 76 3.47 4.17 -3.56
C ILE A 76 2.23 3.42 -3.11
N CYS A 77 2.42 2.41 -2.27
CA CYS A 77 1.37 1.49 -1.85
C CYS A 77 1.27 1.47 -0.32
N ASP A 78 0.07 1.35 0.20
CA ASP A 78 -0.13 0.87 1.56
C ASP A 78 -0.12 -0.68 1.59
N ARG A 79 -0.61 -1.30 2.65
CA ARG A 79 -0.63 -2.76 2.80
C ARG A 79 -1.57 -3.49 1.82
N ASP A 80 -2.52 -2.78 1.24
CA ASP A 80 -3.60 -3.40 0.49
C ASP A 80 -3.79 -2.80 -0.91
N THR A 81 -3.46 -1.51 -1.10
CA THR A 81 -3.78 -0.77 -2.34
C THR A 81 -2.65 0.14 -2.80
N VAL A 82 -2.68 0.48 -4.07
CA VAL A 82 -1.83 1.53 -4.64
C VAL A 82 -2.43 2.89 -4.29
N ILE A 83 -1.68 3.71 -3.57
CA ILE A 83 -2.10 5.04 -3.11
C ILE A 83 -1.77 6.12 -4.14
N SER A 84 -0.57 6.06 -4.72
CA SER A 84 -0.08 7.06 -5.66
C SER A 84 0.66 6.40 -6.81
N ALA A 85 0.60 7.02 -7.98
CA ALA A 85 1.29 6.54 -9.17
C ALA A 85 1.80 7.71 -10.02
N ALA A 86 3.01 7.59 -10.55
CA ALA A 86 3.60 8.51 -11.51
C ALA A 86 4.34 7.75 -12.62
N GLY A 87 4.44 8.35 -13.81
CA GLY A 87 5.03 7.70 -14.98
C GLY A 87 4.13 6.64 -15.62
N VAL A 88 2.93 6.44 -15.11
CA VAL A 88 1.89 5.54 -15.62
C VAL A 88 0.52 6.26 -15.59
N LYS A 89 -0.48 5.67 -16.23
CA LYS A 89 -1.86 6.19 -16.14
C LYS A 89 -2.40 5.92 -14.73
N LYS A 90 -2.55 6.97 -13.91
CA LYS A 90 -3.02 6.88 -12.52
C LYS A 90 -4.28 6.01 -12.37
N LYS A 91 -5.30 6.23 -13.21
CA LYS A 91 -6.57 5.49 -13.19
C LYS A 91 -6.43 3.98 -13.37
N ASP A 92 -5.28 3.53 -13.90
CA ASP A 92 -5.01 2.11 -14.13
C ASP A 92 -4.40 1.44 -12.91
N PHE A 93 -3.88 2.20 -11.95
CA PHE A 93 -3.17 1.69 -10.78
C PHE A 93 -3.75 2.15 -9.44
N VAL A 94 -4.03 3.46 -9.28
CA VAL A 94 -4.49 4.02 -8.00
C VAL A 94 -5.81 3.40 -7.57
N GLU A 95 -5.95 3.13 -6.27
CA GLU A 95 -7.06 2.43 -5.61
C GLU A 95 -7.19 0.93 -5.96
N ARG A 96 -6.32 0.40 -6.82
CA ARG A 96 -6.27 -1.04 -7.04
C ARG A 96 -5.53 -1.75 -5.92
N LYS A 97 -5.89 -3.00 -5.70
CA LYS A 97 -5.15 -3.89 -4.81
C LYS A 97 -3.72 -4.06 -5.32
N ILE A 98 -2.78 -4.15 -4.40
CA ILE A 98 -1.40 -4.47 -4.72
C ILE A 98 -1.29 -5.84 -5.39
N GLY A 99 -0.36 -5.96 -6.33
CA GLY A 99 -0.06 -7.23 -6.99
C GLY A 99 0.84 -8.13 -6.14
N PRO A 100 1.01 -9.40 -6.57
CA PRO A 100 1.72 -10.42 -5.78
C PRO A 100 3.15 -10.05 -5.42
N VAL A 101 3.87 -9.39 -6.31
CA VAL A 101 5.27 -9.00 -6.07
C VAL A 101 5.39 -7.94 -4.97
N VAL A 102 4.47 -6.98 -4.93
CA VAL A 102 4.42 -5.94 -3.89
C VAL A 102 3.98 -6.55 -2.56
N GLU A 103 2.97 -7.43 -2.60
CA GLU A 103 2.49 -8.13 -1.40
C GLU A 103 3.60 -8.97 -0.75
N SER A 104 4.41 -9.68 -1.54
CA SER A 104 5.57 -10.45 -1.06
C SER A 104 6.59 -9.54 -0.34
N VAL A 105 6.94 -8.39 -0.93
CA VAL A 105 7.85 -7.42 -0.30
C VAL A 105 7.35 -6.95 1.06
N ILE A 106 6.06 -6.66 1.17
CA ILE A 106 5.43 -6.22 2.42
C ILE A 106 5.43 -7.35 3.47
N GLN A 107 5.08 -8.57 3.07
CA GLN A 107 5.00 -9.73 3.97
C GLN A 107 6.38 -10.19 4.45
N GLU A 108 7.35 -10.27 3.54
CA GLU A 108 8.70 -10.74 3.83
C GLU A 108 9.59 -9.64 4.44
N ARG A 109 9.14 -8.38 4.42
CA ARG A 109 9.88 -7.21 4.91
C ARG A 109 11.25 -7.04 4.23
N ARG A 110 11.34 -7.45 2.98
CA ARG A 110 12.57 -7.46 2.19
C ARG A 110 12.32 -6.85 0.83
N SER A 111 13.29 -6.07 0.35
CA SER A 111 13.25 -5.51 -1.01
C SER A 111 13.32 -6.62 -2.06
N ALA A 112 12.65 -6.40 -3.18
CA ALA A 112 12.72 -7.25 -4.36
C ALA A 112 13.22 -6.44 -5.56
N GLU A 113 14.03 -7.05 -6.39
CA GLU A 113 14.57 -6.43 -7.59
C GLU A 113 14.69 -7.42 -8.75
N SER A 114 14.68 -6.90 -9.95
CA SER A 114 15.06 -7.63 -11.15
C SER A 114 15.66 -6.67 -12.17
N SER A 115 16.72 -7.12 -12.83
CA SER A 115 17.34 -6.42 -13.97
C SER A 115 17.13 -7.18 -15.27
N GLU A 116 16.29 -8.22 -15.26
CA GLU A 116 15.90 -9.02 -16.42
C GLU A 116 14.48 -8.70 -16.81
N GLN A 117 14.25 -8.52 -18.10
CA GLN A 117 12.89 -8.27 -18.63
C GLN A 117 11.94 -9.40 -18.24
N ARG A 118 10.83 -9.03 -17.64
CA ARG A 118 9.76 -9.95 -17.25
C ARG A 118 8.41 -9.27 -17.12
N SER A 119 7.38 -10.06 -17.25
CA SER A 119 6.01 -9.67 -17.01
C SER A 119 5.74 -9.64 -15.51
N VAL A 120 5.36 -8.49 -14.95
CA VAL A 120 5.17 -8.28 -13.51
C VAL A 120 3.81 -7.66 -13.24
N GLU A 121 3.05 -8.27 -12.34
CA GLU A 121 1.80 -7.72 -11.85
C GLU A 121 2.05 -6.90 -10.58
N PHE A 122 2.16 -5.57 -10.74
CA PHE A 122 2.35 -4.63 -9.62
C PHE A 122 1.05 -4.28 -8.90
N ALA A 123 -0.07 -4.31 -9.62
CA ALA A 123 -1.41 -4.09 -9.08
C ALA A 123 -2.35 -5.11 -9.70
N ASP A 124 -3.41 -5.47 -8.98
CA ASP A 124 -4.39 -6.49 -9.38
C ASP A 124 -4.96 -6.23 -10.78
N GLY A 125 -4.76 -7.18 -11.69
CA GLY A 125 -5.16 -7.09 -13.08
C GLY A 125 -4.33 -6.11 -13.93
N ARG A 126 -3.18 -5.64 -13.43
CA ARG A 126 -2.27 -4.74 -14.14
C ARG A 126 -0.86 -5.31 -14.21
N THR A 127 -0.59 -5.93 -15.33
CA THR A 127 0.71 -6.50 -15.68
C THR A 127 1.50 -5.53 -16.55
N VAL A 128 2.78 -5.38 -16.27
CA VAL A 128 3.73 -4.55 -17.00
C VAL A 128 4.90 -5.41 -17.47
N GLU A 129 5.33 -5.25 -18.71
CA GLU A 129 6.59 -5.80 -19.22
C GLU A 129 7.75 -4.94 -18.73
N ALA A 130 8.26 -5.23 -17.54
CA ALA A 130 9.33 -4.45 -16.94
C ALA A 130 10.70 -4.96 -17.37
N GLN A 131 11.54 -4.06 -17.89
CA GLN A 131 12.98 -4.32 -18.11
C GLN A 131 13.71 -4.44 -16.79
N SER A 132 13.33 -3.62 -15.82
CA SER A 132 13.82 -3.70 -14.45
C SER A 132 12.80 -3.17 -13.46
N TYR A 133 12.90 -3.63 -12.21
CA TYR A 133 12.17 -3.05 -11.09
C TYR A 133 12.96 -3.13 -9.80
N PHE A 134 12.62 -2.25 -8.88
CA PHE A 134 13.06 -2.26 -7.50
C PHE A 134 11.87 -1.91 -6.60
N ILE A 135 11.59 -2.76 -5.62
CA ILE A 135 10.50 -2.57 -4.66
C ILE A 135 11.08 -2.66 -3.26
N THR A 136 10.79 -1.69 -2.41
CA THR A 136 11.28 -1.66 -1.04
C THR A 136 10.12 -1.43 -0.06
N PRO A 137 10.10 -2.13 1.10
CA PRO A 137 9.05 -1.95 2.08
C PRO A 137 9.18 -0.61 2.80
N ILE A 138 8.05 0.00 3.15
CA ILE A 138 7.97 1.16 4.04
C ILE A 138 7.74 0.62 5.45
N ILE A 139 8.66 0.94 6.37
CA ILE A 139 8.63 0.46 7.75
C ILE A 139 8.47 1.65 8.68
N ALA A 140 7.46 1.62 9.54
CA ALA A 140 7.22 2.60 10.60
C ALA A 140 7.04 1.88 11.94
N ALA A 141 7.70 2.36 12.98
CA ALA A 141 7.64 1.79 14.34
C ALA A 141 7.87 0.25 14.39
N GLY A 142 8.67 -0.28 13.46
CA GLY A 142 8.95 -1.70 13.36
C GLY A 142 7.93 -2.50 12.54
N ASP A 143 6.86 -1.91 12.05
CA ASP A 143 5.86 -2.58 11.21
C ASP A 143 5.97 -2.15 9.75
N THR A 144 5.74 -3.11 8.84
CA THR A 144 5.64 -2.77 7.41
C THR A 144 4.26 -2.19 7.14
N ILE A 145 4.20 -0.94 6.69
CA ILE A 145 2.97 -0.20 6.44
C ILE A 145 2.65 -0.03 4.95
N GLY A 146 3.61 -0.35 4.08
CA GLY A 146 3.45 -0.22 2.64
C GLY A 146 4.73 -0.54 1.88
N ALA A 147 4.81 -0.08 0.64
CA ALA A 147 5.98 -0.24 -0.21
C ALA A 147 6.11 0.91 -1.22
N VAL A 148 7.34 1.17 -1.64
CA VAL A 148 7.67 2.00 -2.81
C VAL A 148 8.18 1.09 -3.91
N ALA A 149 7.58 1.18 -5.10
CA ALA A 149 7.98 0.43 -6.28
C ALA A 149 8.45 1.39 -7.38
N LEU A 150 9.63 1.13 -7.91
CA LEU A 150 10.18 1.76 -9.12
C LEU A 150 10.28 0.70 -10.20
N PHE A 151 9.86 1.01 -11.42
CA PHE A 151 10.02 0.11 -12.56
C PHE A 151 10.16 0.88 -13.87
N SER A 152 10.76 0.23 -14.85
CA SER A 152 10.92 0.75 -16.20
C SER A 152 10.76 -0.36 -17.23
N GLU A 153 10.15 -0.04 -18.37
CA GLU A 153 9.97 -0.95 -19.49
C GLU A 153 11.20 -1.02 -20.40
N ASP A 154 12.10 -0.02 -20.32
CA ASP A 154 13.20 0.15 -21.26
C ASP A 154 14.57 0.39 -20.58
N ARG A 155 14.63 0.50 -19.26
CA ARG A 155 15.83 0.84 -18.50
C ARG A 155 16.18 -0.22 -17.47
N THR A 156 17.48 -0.35 -17.21
CA THR A 156 18.00 -1.16 -16.11
C THR A 156 18.23 -0.29 -14.89
N ALA A 157 17.61 -0.64 -13.75
CA ALA A 157 17.80 0.06 -12.50
C ALA A 157 19.25 -0.11 -12.00
N GLY A 158 19.81 1.00 -11.51
CA GLY A 158 21.11 1.05 -10.89
C GLY A 158 21.06 1.40 -9.41
N GLU A 159 22.21 1.69 -8.84
CA GLU A 159 22.35 2.04 -7.43
C GLU A 159 21.62 3.35 -7.08
N ALA A 160 21.53 4.29 -8.01
CA ALA A 160 20.85 5.57 -7.79
C ALA A 160 19.35 5.39 -7.58
N GLU A 161 18.71 4.55 -8.40
CA GLU A 161 17.28 4.24 -8.29
C GLU A 161 16.97 3.49 -7.01
N GLN A 162 17.82 2.53 -6.64
CA GLN A 162 17.68 1.79 -5.37
C GLN A 162 17.79 2.72 -4.16
N LYS A 163 18.80 3.61 -4.14
CA LYS A 163 18.96 4.60 -3.06
C LYS A 163 17.78 5.56 -2.99
N ALA A 164 17.28 6.03 -4.12
CA ALA A 164 16.11 6.91 -4.15
C ALA A 164 14.86 6.22 -3.58
N ALA A 165 14.63 4.95 -3.93
CA ALA A 165 13.54 4.17 -3.36
C ALA A 165 13.69 3.96 -1.84
N PHE A 166 14.89 3.67 -1.35
CA PHE A 166 15.16 3.56 0.09
C PHE A 166 14.93 4.88 0.82
N VAL A 167 15.37 6.01 0.25
CA VAL A 167 15.15 7.34 0.84
C VAL A 167 13.65 7.63 0.93
N ALA A 168 12.90 7.35 -0.15
CA ALA A 168 11.46 7.52 -0.17
C ALA A 168 10.77 6.64 0.89
N ALA A 169 11.09 5.37 0.95
CA ALA A 169 10.51 4.45 1.93
C ALA A 169 10.84 4.87 3.38
N SER A 170 12.09 5.26 3.64
CA SER A 170 12.50 5.78 4.96
C SER A 170 11.78 7.07 5.32
N PHE A 171 11.59 7.96 4.35
CA PHE A 171 10.88 9.21 4.58
C PHE A 171 9.42 8.94 4.95
N PHE A 172 8.70 8.13 4.18
CA PHE A 172 7.31 7.75 4.51
C PHE A 172 7.23 7.04 5.85
N GLY A 173 8.15 6.12 6.15
CA GLY A 173 8.19 5.47 7.45
C GLY A 173 8.25 6.47 8.61
N LYS A 174 9.16 7.44 8.52
CA LYS A 174 9.30 8.50 9.55
C LYS A 174 8.09 9.42 9.67
N GLN A 175 7.44 9.75 8.55
CA GLN A 175 6.21 10.56 8.57
C GLN A 175 5.05 9.86 9.29
N MET A 176 5.06 8.53 9.29
CA MET A 176 4.01 7.71 9.91
C MET A 176 4.29 7.32 11.36
N GLU A 177 5.44 7.68 11.91
CA GLU A 177 5.78 7.46 13.32
C GLU A 177 5.27 8.57 14.25
N HIS A 178 4.67 9.60 13.69
CA HIS A 178 4.12 10.76 14.38
C HIS A 178 2.60 10.76 14.27
#